data_76a7802d425b8d362d96d904f3a4bc6f
#
_entry.id   76a7802d425b8d362d96d904f3a4bc6f
#
_cell.length_a   1.000
_cell.length_b   1.000
_cell.length_c   1.000
_cell.angle_alpha   90.00
_cell.angle_beta   90.00
_cell.angle_gamma   90.00
#
_symmetry.space_group_name_H-M   'P 1'
#
loop_
_entity.id
_entity.type
_entity.pdbx_description
1 polymer ?
#
loop_
_entity_poly.entity_id
_entity_poly.type
_entity_poly.pdbx_seq_one_letter_code
_entity_poly.pdbx_strand_id
1 'polypeptide(L)'
;VILRHDTDANRIDVAYNDKTGQYVMVLKYDGNGAHLGIATAEKPEGPFTFKSQTLVDNALMGDMSIFKDDDGQLYLAYVSWAVGTNAQHGLYRFSPDYLTLDKRLYLWDIRSREANHIFKRDGLYYYGTSRTAGIQSSGTSYYTARNLEGPWSPAKPLPTPGSTNSWDSQVDFVYPFKGTKGTEYMYAGDRWVKDLPAGRNGDYVWLPMEFEGTGGADPTVHYYQDWDLNPTTGEWRKFDPARNLAAGKPATASSVSGGNVAANVTASTTYENYMATRWESEPSDAQWITIDLGAPTAVNRVILKWGTTAAKSFKIQTSTDNSAWKDVFSTDIGSSYTVTDETFPTSSARYVRMTASARAAVPFAGFGRGRGRGGRGNRSAAGAAASQAAAPASAPAPAGYTLFGFEVLRDP
;
A
#
# COMPACT_ATOMS: atom_id res chain seq x y z
N VAL A 1 3.03 -6.01 24.45
CA VAL A 1 3.76 -6.11 23.18
C VAL A 1 3.82 -7.57 22.78
N ILE A 2 3.24 -7.92 21.65
CA ILE A 2 3.12 -9.30 21.17
C ILE A 2 4.42 -9.80 20.57
N LEU A 3 5.17 -8.90 19.94
CA LEU A 3 6.35 -9.23 19.19
C LEU A 3 7.58 -8.71 19.90
N ARG A 4 8.59 -9.56 20.03
CA ARG A 4 9.92 -9.15 20.47
C ARG A 4 10.67 -8.56 19.28
N HIS A 5 11.67 -7.74 19.53
CA HIS A 5 12.52 -7.11 18.50
C HIS A 5 13.25 -8.11 17.58
N ASP A 6 13.35 -9.37 17.98
CA ASP A 6 14.02 -10.46 17.27
C ASP A 6 13.07 -11.40 16.53
N THR A 7 11.77 -11.05 16.46
CA THR A 7 10.73 -11.88 15.87
C THR A 7 10.11 -11.18 14.68
N ASP A 8 10.23 -11.75 13.49
CA ASP A 8 9.57 -11.28 12.30
C ASP A 8 8.11 -11.75 12.28
N ALA A 9 7.18 -10.84 12.09
CA ALA A 9 5.79 -11.14 11.83
C ALA A 9 5.40 -10.54 10.48
N ASN A 10 4.86 -11.37 9.62
CA ASN A 10 4.42 -10.98 8.28
C ASN A 10 2.99 -11.43 8.04
N ARG A 11 2.33 -10.84 7.03
CA ARG A 11 0.98 -11.22 6.64
C ARG A 11 0.04 -11.28 7.83
N ILE A 12 -0.11 -10.14 8.52
CA ILE A 12 -0.95 -10.03 9.71
C ILE A 12 -2.37 -9.70 9.30
N ASP A 13 -3.30 -10.57 9.69
CA ASP A 13 -4.73 -10.36 9.51
C ASP A 13 -5.45 -10.42 10.85
N VAL A 14 -6.56 -9.70 11.01
CA VAL A 14 -7.37 -9.68 12.23
C VAL A 14 -8.84 -9.90 11.90
N ALA A 15 -9.46 -10.85 12.55
CA ALA A 15 -10.90 -11.10 12.45
C ALA A 15 -11.58 -10.98 13.83
N TYR A 16 -12.76 -10.37 13.84
CA TYR A 16 -13.62 -10.38 15.02
C TYR A 16 -14.45 -11.66 15.05
N ASN A 17 -14.44 -12.34 16.18
CA ASN A 17 -15.24 -13.54 16.42
C ASN A 17 -16.51 -13.16 17.18
N ASP A 18 -17.66 -13.20 16.51
CA ASP A 18 -18.95 -12.80 17.06
C ASP A 18 -19.42 -13.73 18.22
N LYS A 19 -18.91 -14.97 18.28
CA LYS A 19 -19.29 -15.94 19.31
C LYS A 19 -18.51 -15.72 20.61
N THR A 20 -17.24 -15.34 20.51
CA THR A 20 -16.37 -15.17 21.70
C THR A 20 -16.22 -13.71 22.12
N GLY A 21 -16.62 -12.76 21.27
CA GLY A 21 -16.41 -11.33 21.48
C GLY A 21 -14.94 -10.90 21.40
N GLN A 22 -14.08 -11.71 20.78
CA GLN A 22 -12.64 -11.47 20.71
C GLN A 22 -12.21 -11.10 19.29
N TYR A 23 -11.22 -10.23 19.20
CA TYR A 23 -10.44 -10.04 17.99
C TYR A 23 -9.33 -11.10 17.96
N VAL A 24 -9.26 -11.86 16.88
CA VAL A 24 -8.25 -12.89 16.67
C VAL A 24 -7.31 -12.44 15.58
N MET A 25 -6.06 -12.26 15.93
CA MET A 25 -4.95 -11.97 15.01
C MET A 25 -4.36 -13.28 14.55
N VAL A 26 -4.27 -13.44 13.25
CA VAL A 26 -3.62 -14.55 12.55
C VAL A 26 -2.41 -14.00 11.83
N LEU A 27 -1.26 -14.61 12.00
CA LEU A 27 -0.01 -14.08 11.46
C LEU A 27 0.95 -15.19 11.06
N LYS A 28 1.79 -14.89 10.08
CA LYS A 28 2.98 -15.66 9.77
C LYS A 28 4.06 -15.27 10.76
N TYR A 29 4.45 -16.22 11.62
CA TYR A 29 5.41 -16.03 12.69
C TYR A 29 6.73 -16.72 12.38
N ASP A 30 7.78 -15.95 12.19
CA ASP A 30 9.07 -16.43 11.63
C ASP A 30 10.15 -16.76 12.65
N GLY A 31 9.86 -16.81 13.96
CA GLY A 31 10.87 -16.95 15.01
C GLY A 31 11.90 -18.09 14.84
N ASN A 32 11.51 -19.26 14.31
CA ASN A 32 12.40 -20.37 13.95
C ASN A 32 11.91 -21.14 12.71
N GLY A 33 11.33 -20.45 11.75
CA GLY A 33 10.65 -21.00 10.60
C GLY A 33 9.18 -20.58 10.63
N ALA A 34 8.63 -20.33 9.47
CA ALA A 34 7.32 -19.74 9.32
C ALA A 34 6.20 -20.63 9.87
N HIS A 35 5.65 -20.25 11.02
CA HIS A 35 4.53 -20.89 11.70
C HIS A 35 3.28 -20.01 11.57
N LEU A 36 2.11 -20.62 11.63
CA LEU A 36 0.87 -19.93 11.89
C LEU A 36 0.84 -19.50 13.35
N GLY A 37 0.84 -18.20 13.60
CA GLY A 37 0.71 -17.62 14.93
C GLY A 37 -0.72 -17.16 15.17
N ILE A 38 -1.21 -17.32 16.41
CA ILE A 38 -2.53 -16.86 16.85
C ILE A 38 -2.36 -15.99 18.10
N ALA A 39 -3.02 -14.82 18.08
CA ALA A 39 -3.12 -13.94 19.24
C ALA A 39 -4.54 -13.37 19.36
N THR A 40 -4.96 -12.98 20.58
CA THR A 40 -6.30 -12.43 20.81
C THR A 40 -6.27 -11.12 21.56
N ALA A 41 -7.30 -10.29 21.35
CA ALA A 41 -7.53 -9.05 22.08
C ALA A 41 -9.04 -8.78 22.24
N GLU A 42 -9.39 -7.93 23.21
CA GLU A 42 -10.76 -7.44 23.40
C GLU A 42 -11.09 -6.28 22.45
N LYS A 43 -10.07 -5.62 21.90
CA LYS A 43 -10.19 -4.45 21.00
C LYS A 43 -9.37 -4.65 19.74
N PRO A 44 -9.76 -4.06 18.60
CA PRO A 44 -9.04 -4.23 17.33
C PRO A 44 -7.61 -3.69 17.38
N GLU A 45 -7.36 -2.63 18.14
CA GLU A 45 -6.03 -2.04 18.35
C GLU A 45 -5.19 -2.79 19.39
N GLY A 46 -5.73 -3.80 20.04
CA GLY A 46 -5.06 -4.61 21.07
C GLY A 46 -5.16 -4.02 22.48
N PRO A 47 -4.23 -4.35 23.38
CA PRO A 47 -3.05 -5.22 23.17
C PRO A 47 -3.44 -6.68 22.91
N PHE A 48 -2.79 -7.28 21.93
CA PHE A 48 -3.00 -8.71 21.65
C PHE A 48 -2.15 -9.60 22.55
N THR A 49 -2.72 -10.70 23.01
CA THR A 49 -2.05 -11.74 23.79
C THR A 49 -1.80 -12.95 22.89
N PHE A 50 -0.53 -13.33 22.73
CA PHE A 50 -0.14 -14.51 21.95
C PHE A 50 -0.69 -15.78 22.59
N LYS A 51 -1.28 -16.67 21.79
CA LYS A 51 -1.93 -17.89 22.23
C LYS A 51 -1.16 -19.15 21.82
N SER A 52 -0.82 -19.25 20.53
CA SER A 52 -0.22 -20.45 19.96
C SER A 52 0.55 -20.17 18.69
N GLN A 53 1.42 -21.12 18.35
CA GLN A 53 2.01 -21.25 17.02
C GLN A 53 1.96 -22.70 16.58
N THR A 54 1.78 -22.95 15.28
CA THR A 54 1.74 -24.29 14.71
C THR A 54 2.27 -24.32 13.29
N LEU A 55 2.82 -25.49 12.89
CA LEU A 55 3.09 -25.77 11.49
C LEU A 55 1.80 -26.13 10.78
N VAL A 56 1.57 -25.57 9.59
CA VAL A 56 0.46 -25.97 8.74
C VAL A 56 0.93 -27.08 7.82
N ASP A 57 0.25 -28.24 7.83
CA ASP A 57 0.63 -29.46 7.09
C ASP A 57 2.07 -29.94 7.40
N ASN A 58 2.56 -29.72 8.62
CA ASN A 58 3.95 -30.03 9.02
C ASN A 58 5.02 -29.37 8.12
N ALA A 59 4.70 -28.25 7.52
CA ALA A 59 5.58 -27.54 6.61
C ALA A 59 5.74 -26.06 7.03
N LEU A 60 6.82 -25.45 6.57
CA LEU A 60 7.00 -24.01 6.69
C LEU A 60 5.92 -23.29 5.88
N MET A 61 5.32 -22.27 6.48
CA MET A 61 4.30 -21.47 5.83
C MET A 61 4.93 -20.33 5.03
N GLY A 62 4.48 -20.15 3.80
CA GLY A 62 4.70 -18.96 3.00
C GLY A 62 3.68 -17.89 3.29
N ASP A 63 3.17 -17.24 2.23
CA ASP A 63 2.11 -16.24 2.38
C ASP A 63 0.81 -16.85 2.87
N MET A 64 0.05 -16.05 3.59
CA MET A 64 -1.28 -16.42 4.09
C MET A 64 -2.22 -15.23 4.05
N SER A 65 -3.51 -15.51 4.05
CA SER A 65 -4.58 -14.57 4.36
C SER A 65 -5.72 -15.28 5.05
N ILE A 66 -6.57 -14.55 5.75
CA ILE A 66 -7.82 -15.09 6.28
C ILE A 66 -9.01 -14.56 5.50
N PHE A 67 -10.07 -15.36 5.48
CA PHE A 67 -11.36 -15.02 4.91
C PHE A 67 -12.46 -15.38 5.88
N LYS A 68 -13.27 -14.40 6.28
CA LYS A 68 -14.47 -14.62 7.09
C LYS A 68 -15.69 -14.61 6.17
N ASP A 69 -16.41 -15.73 6.09
CA ASP A 69 -17.61 -15.86 5.26
C ASP A 69 -18.84 -15.23 5.94
N ASP A 70 -19.92 -15.13 5.20
CA ASP A 70 -21.18 -14.50 5.62
C ASP A 70 -21.83 -15.18 6.83
N ASP A 71 -21.57 -16.47 7.03
CA ASP A 71 -22.01 -17.25 8.19
C ASP A 71 -21.14 -17.07 9.45
N GLY A 72 -20.11 -16.23 9.34
CA GLY A 72 -19.15 -15.97 10.40
C GLY A 72 -18.07 -17.04 10.56
N GLN A 73 -17.99 -18.02 9.66
CA GLN A 73 -16.90 -19.01 9.69
C GLN A 73 -15.61 -18.40 9.14
N LEU A 74 -14.48 -18.63 9.81
CA LEU A 74 -13.16 -18.17 9.39
C LEU A 74 -12.41 -19.27 8.65
N TYR A 75 -11.69 -18.86 7.62
CA TYR A 75 -10.85 -19.72 6.78
C TYR A 75 -9.44 -19.16 6.65
N LEU A 76 -8.44 -20.04 6.53
CA LEU A 76 -7.05 -19.72 6.22
C LEU A 76 -6.74 -20.17 4.80
N ALA A 77 -6.41 -19.22 3.94
CA ALA A 77 -5.73 -19.49 2.69
C ALA A 77 -4.21 -19.38 2.92
N TYR A 78 -3.44 -20.36 2.52
CA TYR A 78 -2.00 -20.40 2.83
C TYR A 78 -1.19 -21.01 1.69
N VAL A 79 0.09 -20.68 1.68
CA VAL A 79 1.11 -21.33 0.87
C VAL A 79 2.01 -22.12 1.83
N SER A 80 2.28 -23.39 1.55
CA SER A 80 3.24 -24.18 2.32
C SER A 80 4.50 -24.48 1.51
N TRP A 81 5.64 -24.41 2.18
CA TRP A 81 6.94 -24.74 1.63
C TRP A 81 7.47 -25.99 2.33
N ALA A 82 7.04 -27.17 1.88
CA ALA A 82 7.66 -28.39 2.36
C ALA A 82 9.10 -28.48 1.86
N VAL A 83 10.01 -28.91 2.73
CA VAL A 83 11.44 -29.09 2.37
C VAL A 83 11.54 -30.08 1.22
N GLY A 84 12.13 -29.64 0.09
CA GLY A 84 12.32 -30.45 -1.10
C GLY A 84 11.12 -30.59 -2.03
N THR A 85 10.00 -29.89 -1.76
CA THR A 85 8.81 -29.86 -2.62
C THR A 85 8.52 -28.44 -3.13
N ASN A 86 7.71 -28.37 -4.19
CA ASN A 86 7.17 -27.08 -4.64
C ASN A 86 6.14 -26.56 -3.65
N ALA A 87 5.97 -25.22 -3.60
CA ALA A 87 4.92 -24.60 -2.82
C ALA A 87 3.56 -25.19 -3.15
N GLN A 88 2.77 -25.48 -2.12
CA GLN A 88 1.39 -25.92 -2.25
C GLN A 88 0.49 -24.85 -1.67
N HIS A 89 -0.64 -24.62 -2.34
CA HIS A 89 -1.67 -23.70 -1.86
C HIS A 89 -2.80 -24.49 -1.23
N GLY A 90 -3.19 -24.12 -0.02
CA GLY A 90 -4.26 -24.83 0.69
C GLY A 90 -5.27 -23.89 1.33
N LEU A 91 -6.40 -24.46 1.68
CA LEU A 91 -7.49 -23.81 2.39
C LEU A 91 -7.89 -24.65 3.60
N TYR A 92 -7.83 -24.04 4.78
CA TYR A 92 -8.32 -24.61 6.03
C TYR A 92 -9.52 -23.85 6.55
N ARG A 93 -10.42 -24.56 7.21
CA ARG A 93 -11.42 -23.99 8.10
C ARG A 93 -10.84 -23.89 9.50
N PHE A 94 -11.08 -22.77 10.19
CA PHE A 94 -10.79 -22.64 11.61
C PHE A 94 -11.87 -23.29 12.48
N SER A 95 -11.51 -23.65 13.71
CA SER A 95 -12.45 -23.94 14.79
C SER A 95 -13.41 -22.76 15.04
N PRO A 96 -14.58 -22.98 15.66
CA PRO A 96 -15.55 -21.91 15.89
C PRO A 96 -15.06 -20.73 16.73
N ASP A 97 -14.02 -20.90 17.53
CA ASP A 97 -13.35 -19.84 18.31
C ASP A 97 -12.19 -19.16 17.59
N TYR A 98 -11.84 -19.60 16.37
CA TYR A 98 -10.74 -19.16 15.53
C TYR A 98 -9.33 -19.44 16.09
N LEU A 99 -9.20 -20.29 17.10
CA LEU A 99 -7.91 -20.53 17.77
C LEU A 99 -7.13 -21.72 17.22
N THR A 100 -7.77 -22.58 16.44
CA THR A 100 -7.15 -23.77 15.85
C THR A 100 -7.66 -24.04 14.44
N LEU A 101 -6.88 -24.76 13.64
CA LEU A 101 -7.33 -25.26 12.35
C LEU A 101 -8.14 -26.56 12.56
N ASP A 102 -9.32 -26.65 11.94
CA ASP A 102 -10.23 -27.77 12.09
C ASP A 102 -10.14 -28.75 10.92
N LYS A 103 -10.38 -28.28 9.70
CA LYS A 103 -10.47 -29.13 8.51
C LYS A 103 -9.81 -28.47 7.31
N ARG A 104 -8.91 -29.20 6.61
CA ARG A 104 -8.46 -28.79 5.28
C ARG A 104 -9.57 -29.05 4.26
N LEU A 105 -10.00 -27.98 3.58
CA LEU A 105 -11.09 -28.02 2.61
C LEU A 105 -10.60 -28.31 1.21
N TYR A 106 -9.46 -27.70 0.84
CA TYR A 106 -8.93 -27.82 -0.51
C TYR A 106 -7.41 -27.74 -0.52
N LEU A 107 -6.81 -28.33 -1.55
CA LEU A 107 -5.40 -28.26 -1.86
C LEU A 107 -5.25 -28.07 -3.37
N TRP A 108 -4.68 -26.94 -3.78
CA TRP A 108 -4.41 -26.66 -5.20
C TRP A 108 -3.04 -27.19 -5.61
N ASP A 109 -2.94 -27.76 -6.79
CA ASP A 109 -1.66 -27.98 -7.47
C ASP A 109 -1.23 -26.71 -8.22
N ILE A 110 -0.91 -25.68 -7.47
CA ILE A 110 -0.43 -24.40 -7.97
C ILE A 110 1.04 -24.26 -7.59
N ARG A 111 1.88 -23.90 -8.59
CA ARG A 111 3.32 -23.75 -8.39
C ARG A 111 3.79 -22.36 -8.76
N SER A 112 4.88 -21.91 -8.13
CA SER A 112 5.50 -20.62 -8.41
C SER A 112 4.55 -19.43 -8.25
N ARG A 113 3.65 -19.51 -7.25
CA ARG A 113 2.73 -18.45 -6.87
C ARG A 113 2.73 -18.23 -5.37
N GLU A 114 2.34 -17.02 -4.98
CA GLU A 114 2.29 -16.51 -3.60
C GLU A 114 1.23 -15.41 -3.49
N ALA A 115 1.19 -14.66 -2.40
CA ALA A 115 0.26 -13.55 -2.15
C ALA A 115 -1.20 -13.99 -2.33
N ASN A 116 -1.53 -15.11 -1.72
CA ASN A 116 -2.86 -15.72 -1.81
C ASN A 116 -3.88 -14.96 -0.95
N HIS A 117 -5.09 -14.80 -1.49
CA HIS A 117 -6.22 -14.20 -0.81
C HIS A 117 -7.54 -14.79 -1.32
N ILE A 118 -8.61 -14.66 -0.53
CA ILE A 118 -9.96 -15.04 -0.93
C ILE A 118 -10.90 -13.87 -0.68
N PHE A 119 -11.84 -13.67 -1.59
CA PHE A 119 -13.03 -12.87 -1.37
C PHE A 119 -14.26 -13.53 -1.99
N LYS A 120 -15.45 -13.08 -1.59
CA LYS A 120 -16.73 -13.59 -2.07
C LYS A 120 -17.56 -12.46 -2.66
N ARG A 121 -18.15 -12.70 -3.83
CA ARG A 121 -19.10 -11.79 -4.48
C ARG A 121 -20.25 -12.57 -5.12
N ASP A 122 -21.47 -12.21 -4.80
CA ASP A 122 -22.69 -12.80 -5.36
C ASP A 122 -22.72 -14.35 -5.31
N GLY A 123 -22.26 -14.92 -4.18
CA GLY A 123 -22.20 -16.37 -3.97
C GLY A 123 -21.10 -17.08 -4.76
N LEU A 124 -20.19 -16.35 -5.39
CA LEU A 124 -19.00 -16.88 -6.05
C LEU A 124 -17.77 -16.51 -5.22
N TYR A 125 -16.94 -17.50 -4.91
CA TYR A 125 -15.65 -17.31 -4.26
C TYR A 125 -14.57 -17.09 -5.30
N TYR A 126 -13.65 -16.19 -5.01
CA TYR A 126 -12.48 -15.88 -5.81
C TYR A 126 -11.24 -16.15 -4.98
N TYR A 127 -10.36 -16.98 -5.50
CA TYR A 127 -9.04 -17.20 -4.92
C TYR A 127 -7.99 -16.55 -5.81
N GLY A 128 -7.32 -15.53 -5.31
CA GLY A 128 -6.32 -14.76 -6.03
C GLY A 128 -4.90 -15.12 -5.62
N THR A 129 -3.94 -15.00 -6.55
CA THR A 129 -2.51 -15.23 -6.32
C THR A 129 -1.67 -14.38 -7.27
N SER A 130 -0.43 -14.05 -6.88
CA SER A 130 0.59 -13.49 -7.76
C SER A 130 1.67 -14.53 -8.11
N ARG A 131 2.52 -14.23 -9.10
CA ARG A 131 3.71 -15.06 -9.35
C ARG A 131 4.73 -14.84 -8.24
N THR A 132 5.45 -15.91 -7.87
CA THR A 132 6.63 -15.80 -7.01
C THR A 132 7.72 -15.04 -7.75
N ALA A 133 7.97 -13.81 -7.33
CA ALA A 133 8.95 -12.90 -7.94
C ALA A 133 9.92 -12.30 -6.90
N GLY A 134 9.87 -12.77 -5.67
CA GLY A 134 10.55 -12.16 -4.53
C GLY A 134 9.94 -10.80 -4.23
N ILE A 135 10.74 -9.82 -3.86
CA ILE A 135 10.29 -8.45 -3.57
C ILE A 135 10.14 -7.62 -4.85
N GLN A 136 9.28 -8.07 -5.78
CA GLN A 136 8.97 -7.43 -7.05
C GLN A 136 7.49 -7.62 -7.39
N SER A 137 6.93 -6.68 -8.13
CA SER A 137 5.59 -6.80 -8.68
C SER A 137 5.45 -7.95 -9.67
N SER A 138 4.27 -8.51 -9.77
CA SER A 138 3.97 -9.55 -10.73
C SER A 138 2.47 -9.62 -11.03
N GLY A 139 2.14 -10.19 -12.21
CA GLY A 139 0.74 -10.33 -12.61
C GLY A 139 -0.05 -11.24 -11.67
N THR A 140 -1.24 -10.79 -11.32
CA THR A 140 -2.21 -11.52 -10.50
C THR A 140 -3.02 -12.49 -11.37
N SER A 141 -3.37 -13.65 -10.81
CA SER A 141 -4.36 -14.58 -11.39
C SER A 141 -5.39 -14.94 -10.34
N TYR A 142 -6.57 -15.34 -10.79
CA TYR A 142 -7.64 -15.76 -9.91
C TYR A 142 -8.29 -17.09 -10.40
N TYR A 143 -8.93 -17.76 -9.46
CA TYR A 143 -9.71 -18.98 -9.61
C TYR A 143 -11.08 -18.72 -9.00
N THR A 144 -12.13 -19.36 -9.49
CA THR A 144 -13.48 -19.19 -8.97
C THR A 144 -14.12 -20.52 -8.60
N ALA A 145 -14.97 -20.50 -7.56
CA ALA A 145 -15.80 -21.63 -7.18
C ALA A 145 -17.09 -21.17 -6.49
N ARG A 146 -18.14 -21.98 -6.55
CA ARG A 146 -19.36 -21.75 -5.78
C ARG A 146 -19.33 -22.38 -4.40
N ASN A 147 -18.33 -23.21 -4.14
CA ASN A 147 -18.10 -23.87 -2.87
C ASN A 147 -16.60 -23.84 -2.55
N LEU A 148 -16.23 -23.55 -1.30
CA LEU A 148 -14.83 -23.54 -0.85
C LEU A 148 -14.13 -24.90 -0.98
N GLU A 149 -14.88 -26.00 -0.95
CA GLU A 149 -14.36 -27.34 -1.23
C GLU A 149 -14.22 -27.63 -2.75
N GLY A 150 -14.55 -26.65 -3.60
CA GLY A 150 -14.45 -26.75 -5.06
C GLY A 150 -15.72 -27.37 -5.72
N PRO A 151 -15.66 -27.75 -6.99
CA PRO A 151 -14.46 -27.60 -7.83
C PRO A 151 -14.12 -26.15 -8.14
N TRP A 152 -12.83 -25.82 -8.15
CA TRP A 152 -12.32 -24.51 -8.54
C TRP A 152 -12.05 -24.48 -10.06
N SER A 153 -12.30 -23.34 -10.68
CA SER A 153 -12.02 -23.12 -12.10
C SER A 153 -10.52 -23.22 -12.40
N PRO A 154 -10.13 -23.40 -13.69
CA PRO A 154 -8.77 -23.07 -14.10
C PRO A 154 -8.41 -21.62 -13.78
N ALA A 155 -7.09 -21.37 -13.67
CA ALA A 155 -6.56 -20.02 -13.46
C ALA A 155 -6.95 -19.08 -14.62
N LYS A 156 -7.40 -17.88 -14.26
CA LYS A 156 -7.58 -16.77 -15.19
C LYS A 156 -6.61 -15.63 -14.78
N PRO A 157 -5.95 -14.95 -15.73
CA PRO A 157 -5.25 -13.72 -15.39
C PRO A 157 -6.24 -12.65 -14.93
N LEU A 158 -5.89 -11.86 -13.93
CA LEU A 158 -6.64 -10.66 -13.57
C LEU A 158 -6.35 -9.57 -14.61
N PRO A 159 -7.34 -9.11 -15.38
CA PRO A 159 -7.12 -8.04 -16.34
C PRO A 159 -6.72 -6.74 -15.65
N THR A 160 -5.62 -6.17 -16.10
CA THR A 160 -5.09 -4.86 -15.69
C THR A 160 -4.73 -4.08 -16.95
N PRO A 161 -5.74 -3.54 -17.69
CA PRO A 161 -5.54 -2.94 -19.00
C PRO A 161 -4.51 -1.79 -18.98
N GLY A 162 -3.37 -1.99 -19.66
CA GLY A 162 -2.23 -1.07 -19.62
C GLY A 162 -1.09 -1.52 -18.70
N SER A 163 -1.23 -2.63 -17.98
CA SER A 163 -0.18 -3.19 -17.12
C SER A 163 -0.08 -4.69 -17.28
N THR A 164 1.13 -5.24 -17.16
CA THR A 164 1.40 -6.68 -17.16
C THR A 164 1.80 -7.22 -15.79
N ASN A 165 1.93 -6.32 -14.81
CA ASN A 165 2.44 -6.61 -13.48
C ASN A 165 1.55 -6.02 -12.36
N SER A 166 0.24 -5.96 -12.61
CA SER A 166 -0.74 -5.46 -11.63
C SER A 166 -0.45 -4.03 -11.14
N TRP A 167 -0.11 -3.12 -12.05
CA TRP A 167 0.18 -1.72 -11.77
C TRP A 167 1.39 -1.52 -10.83
N ASP A 168 2.49 -2.21 -11.13
CA ASP A 168 3.71 -2.27 -10.32
C ASP A 168 3.42 -2.68 -8.87
N SER A 169 2.55 -3.68 -8.70
CA SER A 169 2.22 -4.17 -7.35
C SER A 169 2.11 -5.70 -7.30
N GLN A 170 2.27 -6.23 -6.12
CA GLN A 170 1.89 -7.58 -5.75
C GLN A 170 0.57 -7.49 -4.99
N VAL A 171 -0.45 -8.25 -5.41
CA VAL A 171 -1.72 -8.28 -4.67
C VAL A 171 -1.47 -8.75 -3.23
N ASP A 172 -2.10 -8.08 -2.29
CA ASP A 172 -2.13 -8.49 -0.88
C ASP A 172 -3.52 -9.04 -0.53
N PHE A 173 -4.57 -8.27 -0.78
CA PHE A 173 -5.94 -8.72 -0.59
C PHE A 173 -6.92 -7.94 -1.50
N VAL A 174 -8.15 -8.44 -1.56
CA VAL A 174 -9.30 -7.71 -2.10
C VAL A 174 -10.27 -7.42 -0.95
N TYR A 175 -10.49 -6.17 -0.66
CA TYR A 175 -11.32 -5.73 0.44
C TYR A 175 -12.74 -5.41 -0.01
N PRO A 176 -13.78 -6.12 0.52
CA PRO A 176 -15.17 -5.78 0.28
C PRO A 176 -15.57 -4.57 1.13
N PHE A 177 -15.92 -3.47 0.50
CA PHE A 177 -16.37 -2.26 1.15
C PHE A 177 -17.91 -2.21 1.13
N LYS A 178 -18.53 -2.49 2.27
CA LYS A 178 -19.99 -2.57 2.41
C LYS A 178 -20.56 -1.19 2.77
N GLY A 179 -21.37 -0.63 1.88
CA GLY A 179 -22.10 0.61 2.12
C GLY A 179 -23.61 0.41 2.02
N THR A 180 -24.37 1.51 2.22
CA THR A 180 -25.86 1.47 2.18
C THR A 180 -26.43 1.20 0.79
N LYS A 181 -25.66 1.41 -0.28
CA LYS A 181 -26.08 1.20 -1.68
C LYS A 181 -25.52 -0.08 -2.31
N GLY A 182 -24.64 -0.79 -1.62
CA GLY A 182 -24.06 -2.02 -2.13
C GLY A 182 -22.70 -2.32 -1.53
N THR A 183 -22.04 -3.32 -2.10
CA THR A 183 -20.67 -3.69 -1.76
C THR A 183 -19.78 -3.42 -2.96
N GLU A 184 -18.79 -2.56 -2.77
CA GLU A 184 -17.70 -2.37 -3.71
C GLU A 184 -16.48 -3.18 -3.27
N TYR A 185 -15.61 -3.50 -4.21
CA TYR A 185 -14.41 -4.29 -3.94
C TYR A 185 -13.18 -3.48 -4.29
N MET A 186 -12.21 -3.50 -3.40
CA MET A 186 -10.98 -2.77 -3.57
C MET A 186 -9.80 -3.73 -3.65
N TYR A 187 -9.10 -3.67 -4.77
CA TYR A 187 -7.79 -4.29 -4.93
C TYR A 187 -6.78 -3.54 -4.08
N ALA A 188 -6.07 -4.23 -3.22
CA ALA A 188 -4.95 -3.71 -2.45
C ALA A 188 -3.69 -4.49 -2.79
N GLY A 189 -2.62 -3.77 -3.12
CA GLY A 189 -1.35 -4.37 -3.50
C GLY A 189 -0.16 -3.60 -2.97
N ASP A 190 0.90 -4.35 -2.66
CA ASP A 190 2.19 -3.83 -2.23
C ASP A 190 3.02 -3.42 -3.44
N ARG A 191 3.54 -2.20 -3.45
CA ARG A 191 4.61 -1.77 -4.34
C ARG A 191 5.95 -1.95 -3.67
N TRP A 192 6.71 -2.88 -4.17
CA TRP A 192 7.99 -3.23 -3.60
C TRP A 192 9.08 -2.23 -3.97
N VAL A 193 10.12 -2.14 -3.13
CA VAL A 193 11.24 -1.19 -3.30
C VAL A 193 11.89 -1.25 -4.69
N LYS A 194 11.91 -2.42 -5.33
CA LYS A 194 12.51 -2.58 -6.67
C LYS A 194 11.66 -1.99 -7.80
N ASP A 195 10.37 -1.82 -7.57
CA ASP A 195 9.42 -1.26 -8.54
C ASP A 195 9.29 0.26 -8.40
N LEU A 196 9.96 0.84 -7.41
CA LEU A 196 9.87 2.24 -7.07
C LEU A 196 11.12 3.01 -7.51
N PRO A 197 11.02 4.30 -7.82
CA PRO A 197 12.17 5.16 -8.02
C PRO A 197 13.14 5.11 -6.86
N ALA A 198 14.43 5.28 -7.12
CA ALA A 198 15.46 5.25 -6.11
C ALA A 198 15.14 6.18 -4.93
N GLY A 199 15.27 5.65 -3.72
CA GLY A 199 15.02 6.39 -2.47
C GLY A 199 13.64 6.18 -1.85
N ARG A 200 12.76 5.37 -2.44
CA ARG A 200 11.49 4.96 -1.81
C ARG A 200 11.61 3.59 -1.15
N ASN A 201 10.91 3.41 -0.05
CA ASN A 201 11.01 2.21 0.81
C ASN A 201 9.80 1.26 0.70
N GLY A 202 9.01 1.37 -0.31
CA GLY A 202 7.75 0.66 -0.48
C GLY A 202 6.57 1.63 -0.52
N ASP A 203 5.49 1.18 -1.11
CA ASP A 203 4.26 1.95 -1.28
C ASP A 203 3.09 0.97 -1.46
N TYR A 204 1.88 1.50 -1.56
CA TYR A 204 0.68 0.72 -1.77
C TYR A 204 -0.06 1.21 -3.00
N VAL A 205 -0.75 0.30 -3.66
CA VAL A 205 -1.77 0.65 -4.66
C VAL A 205 -3.12 0.15 -4.18
N TRP A 206 -4.09 1.04 -4.12
CA TRP A 206 -5.46 0.72 -3.77
C TRP A 206 -6.36 1.20 -4.90
N LEU A 207 -7.05 0.28 -5.57
CA LEU A 207 -7.83 0.56 -6.76
C LEU A 207 -9.21 -0.10 -6.66
N PRO A 208 -10.28 0.57 -7.09
CA PRO A 208 -11.57 -0.08 -7.21
C PRO A 208 -11.48 -1.22 -8.22
N MET A 209 -12.08 -2.35 -7.87
CA MET A 209 -12.19 -3.53 -8.74
C MET A 209 -13.55 -3.48 -9.44
N GLU A 210 -13.50 -3.43 -10.75
CA GLU A 210 -14.70 -3.48 -11.59
C GLU A 210 -15.01 -4.92 -11.98
N PHE A 211 -16.29 -5.23 -12.22
CA PHE A 211 -16.71 -6.57 -12.57
C PHE A 211 -17.48 -6.53 -13.87
N GLU A 212 -17.01 -7.29 -14.83
CA GLU A 212 -17.51 -7.36 -16.20
C GLU A 212 -17.94 -8.80 -16.57
N GLY A 213 -18.28 -9.03 -17.82
CA GLY A 213 -18.64 -10.34 -18.33
C GLY A 213 -20.06 -10.77 -18.00
N THR A 214 -20.39 -12.03 -18.26
CA THR A 214 -21.72 -12.59 -18.02
C THR A 214 -22.05 -12.60 -16.54
N GLY A 215 -23.08 -11.83 -16.15
CA GLY A 215 -23.48 -11.67 -14.76
C GLY A 215 -22.48 -10.88 -13.91
N GLY A 216 -21.56 -10.13 -14.53
CA GLY A 216 -20.57 -9.33 -13.81
C GLY A 216 -19.62 -10.18 -12.97
N ALA A 217 -19.18 -11.33 -13.45
CA ALA A 217 -18.38 -12.29 -12.68
C ALA A 217 -16.85 -12.12 -12.89
N ASP A 218 -16.42 -11.46 -13.96
CA ASP A 218 -15.00 -11.31 -14.27
C ASP A 218 -14.45 -9.99 -13.70
N PRO A 219 -13.51 -10.05 -12.72
CA PRO A 219 -12.89 -8.87 -12.14
C PRO A 219 -11.91 -8.22 -13.10
N THR A 220 -11.86 -6.89 -13.09
CA THR A 220 -10.89 -6.06 -13.82
C THR A 220 -10.43 -4.94 -12.93
N VAL A 221 -9.14 -4.58 -12.99
CA VAL A 221 -8.58 -3.48 -12.22
C VAL A 221 -7.95 -2.46 -13.16
N HIS A 222 -8.59 -1.31 -13.28
CA HIS A 222 -8.05 -0.15 -13.99
C HIS A 222 -7.22 0.71 -13.05
N TYR A 223 -6.23 1.41 -13.60
CA TYR A 223 -5.49 2.39 -12.82
C TYR A 223 -6.25 3.70 -12.77
N TYR A 224 -6.46 4.17 -11.55
CA TYR A 224 -6.95 5.51 -11.26
C TYR A 224 -5.94 6.20 -10.37
N GLN A 225 -5.38 7.30 -10.86
CA GLN A 225 -4.43 8.11 -10.10
C GLN A 225 -5.06 8.62 -8.81
N ASP A 226 -6.29 9.09 -8.93
CA ASP A 226 -7.12 9.57 -7.85
C ASP A 226 -8.55 9.07 -8.05
N TRP A 227 -9.19 8.72 -6.96
CA TRP A 227 -10.59 8.28 -6.93
C TRP A 227 -11.18 8.56 -5.54
N ASP A 228 -12.47 8.77 -5.50
CA ASP A 228 -13.21 9.03 -4.27
C ASP A 228 -14.03 7.79 -3.88
N LEU A 229 -14.05 7.43 -2.60
CA LEU A 229 -14.95 6.44 -2.02
C LEU A 229 -15.86 7.14 -1.01
N ASN A 230 -17.17 6.97 -1.15
CA ASN A 230 -18.11 7.40 -0.13
C ASN A 230 -18.24 6.31 0.95
N PRO A 231 -17.73 6.51 2.15
CA PRO A 231 -17.70 5.48 3.18
C PRO A 231 -19.09 5.09 3.71
N THR A 232 -20.10 5.93 3.52
CA THR A 232 -21.48 5.63 3.94
C THR A 232 -22.22 4.82 2.89
N THR A 233 -22.11 5.22 1.62
CA THR A 233 -22.85 4.53 0.54
C THR A 233 -22.13 3.33 -0.03
N GLY A 234 -20.79 3.28 0.07
CA GLY A 234 -19.94 2.30 -0.57
C GLY A 234 -19.61 2.65 -2.02
N GLU A 235 -20.25 3.66 -2.60
CA GLU A 235 -20.02 4.02 -3.99
C GLU A 235 -18.66 4.68 -4.18
N TRP A 236 -17.96 4.29 -5.24
CA TRP A 236 -16.76 4.97 -5.67
C TRP A 236 -16.99 5.71 -6.99
N ARG A 237 -16.15 6.67 -7.26
CA ARG A 237 -16.14 7.40 -8.54
C ARG A 237 -14.73 7.81 -8.90
N LYS A 238 -14.47 7.89 -10.20
CA LYS A 238 -13.24 8.49 -10.70
C LYS A 238 -13.15 9.93 -10.24
N PHE A 239 -11.97 10.34 -9.80
CA PHE A 239 -11.70 11.74 -9.61
C PHE A 239 -11.82 12.45 -10.96
N ASP A 240 -12.62 13.51 -11.02
CA ASP A 240 -12.72 14.33 -12.24
C ASP A 240 -11.54 15.31 -12.29
N PRO A 241 -10.59 15.14 -13.24
CA PRO A 241 -9.45 16.05 -13.36
C PRO A 241 -9.87 17.51 -13.59
N ALA A 242 -11.06 17.75 -14.14
CA ALA A 242 -11.58 19.11 -14.36
C ALA A 242 -11.87 19.82 -13.02
N ARG A 243 -12.01 19.11 -11.92
CA ARG A 243 -12.14 19.69 -10.58
C ARG A 243 -10.83 20.27 -10.06
N ASN A 244 -9.68 19.80 -10.56
CA ASN A 244 -8.38 20.35 -10.19
C ASN A 244 -8.12 21.65 -10.96
N LEU A 245 -8.38 22.77 -10.31
CA LEU A 245 -8.21 24.12 -10.86
C LEU A 245 -6.74 24.44 -11.16
N ALA A 246 -5.80 23.68 -10.58
CA ALA A 246 -4.36 23.82 -10.80
C ALA A 246 -3.85 23.02 -12.01
N ALA A 247 -4.65 22.12 -12.60
CA ALA A 247 -4.21 21.27 -13.69
C ALA A 247 -3.71 22.09 -14.88
N GLY A 248 -2.44 21.88 -15.28
CA GLY A 248 -1.77 22.58 -16.38
C GLY A 248 -1.53 24.08 -16.16
N LYS A 249 -1.73 24.58 -14.93
CA LYS A 249 -1.51 25.99 -14.60
C LYS A 249 -0.04 26.30 -14.35
N PRO A 250 0.40 27.55 -14.62
CA PRO A 250 1.76 27.98 -14.31
C PRO A 250 2.07 27.84 -12.82
N ALA A 251 3.26 27.33 -12.51
CA ALA A 251 3.78 27.24 -11.17
C ALA A 251 5.18 27.87 -11.08
N THR A 252 5.46 28.54 -9.98
CA THR A 252 6.76 29.12 -9.63
C THR A 252 7.18 28.67 -8.25
N ALA A 253 8.48 28.61 -8.01
CA ALA A 253 9.02 28.20 -6.72
C ALA A 253 10.21 29.05 -6.31
N SER A 254 10.53 29.03 -5.00
CA SER A 254 11.71 29.72 -4.45
C SER A 254 13.02 29.21 -5.02
N SER A 255 13.07 27.90 -5.33
CA SER A 255 14.24 27.24 -5.92
C SER A 255 13.84 25.99 -6.68
N VAL A 256 14.75 25.49 -7.53
CA VAL A 256 14.60 24.26 -8.32
C VAL A 256 15.94 23.52 -8.29
N SER A 257 15.89 22.22 -8.03
CA SER A 257 17.06 21.34 -8.04
C SER A 257 16.95 20.29 -9.15
N GLY A 258 18.09 19.98 -9.78
CA GLY A 258 18.23 18.85 -10.72
C GLY A 258 17.26 18.85 -11.92
N GLY A 259 16.73 19.99 -12.35
CA GLY A 259 15.77 20.07 -13.47
C GLY A 259 14.33 19.70 -13.09
N ASN A 260 14.05 19.43 -11.81
CA ASN A 260 12.71 19.13 -11.29
C ASN A 260 11.92 20.42 -11.06
N VAL A 261 11.40 20.99 -12.14
CA VAL A 261 10.79 22.34 -12.16
C VAL A 261 9.43 22.40 -11.47
N ALA A 262 9.04 23.60 -11.01
CA ALA A 262 7.78 23.82 -10.32
C ALA A 262 6.55 23.39 -11.15
N ALA A 263 6.55 23.57 -12.46
CA ALA A 263 5.45 23.21 -13.35
C ALA A 263 5.10 21.71 -13.33
N ASN A 264 6.00 20.85 -12.87
CA ASN A 264 5.75 19.41 -12.78
C ASN A 264 4.61 19.07 -11.81
N VAL A 265 4.35 19.89 -10.79
CA VAL A 265 3.30 19.61 -9.80
C VAL A 265 1.88 19.87 -10.29
N THR A 266 1.74 20.61 -11.40
CA THR A 266 0.46 20.91 -12.04
C THR A 266 0.27 20.16 -13.36
N ALA A 267 1.30 19.43 -13.81
CA ALA A 267 1.22 18.64 -15.02
C ALA A 267 0.17 17.52 -14.84
N SER A 268 -0.58 17.25 -15.91
CA SER A 268 -1.41 16.03 -15.95
C SER A 268 -0.48 14.83 -15.94
N THR A 269 -0.59 14.00 -14.91
CA THR A 269 0.24 12.81 -14.75
C THR A 269 -0.49 11.59 -15.25
N THR A 270 0.20 10.77 -16.06
CA THR A 270 -0.20 9.40 -16.37
C THR A 270 0.45 8.45 -15.37
N TYR A 271 0.01 7.20 -15.36
CA TYR A 271 0.64 6.17 -14.51
C TYR A 271 2.16 6.11 -14.72
N GLU A 272 2.62 6.15 -15.97
CA GLU A 272 4.04 5.98 -16.32
C GLU A 272 4.93 7.12 -15.79
N ASN A 273 4.39 8.32 -15.64
CA ASN A 273 5.16 9.49 -15.22
C ASN A 273 4.84 10.00 -13.81
N TYR A 274 3.86 9.41 -13.15
CA TYR A 274 3.42 9.81 -11.81
C TYR A 274 4.55 9.94 -10.80
N MET A 275 5.55 9.06 -10.87
CA MET A 275 6.71 9.09 -9.98
C MET A 275 7.96 9.67 -10.63
N ALA A 276 7.94 9.88 -11.96
CA ALA A 276 9.06 10.41 -12.70
C ALA A 276 9.10 11.95 -12.69
N THR A 277 7.95 12.60 -12.50
CA THR A 277 7.84 14.06 -12.52
C THR A 277 7.53 14.60 -11.13
N ARG A 278 8.30 15.60 -10.69
CA ARG A 278 8.14 16.28 -9.41
C ARG A 278 8.75 17.67 -9.44
N TRP A 279 8.36 18.50 -8.51
CA TRP A 279 9.18 19.63 -8.10
C TRP A 279 10.17 19.16 -7.02
N GLU A 280 11.42 19.66 -7.13
CA GLU A 280 12.43 19.48 -6.10
C GLU A 280 13.11 20.81 -5.81
N SER A 281 13.16 21.22 -4.56
CA SER A 281 13.81 22.45 -4.14
C SER A 281 15.30 22.26 -3.87
N GLU A 282 16.07 23.36 -3.80
CA GLU A 282 17.37 23.33 -3.14
C GLU A 282 17.24 22.94 -1.65
N PRO A 283 18.29 22.41 -1.03
CA PRO A 283 18.26 21.88 0.33
C PRO A 283 18.26 23.00 1.40
N SER A 284 17.18 23.77 1.46
CA SER A 284 16.92 24.81 2.46
C SER A 284 15.56 24.58 3.10
N ASP A 285 15.39 24.94 4.37
CA ASP A 285 14.14 24.78 5.10
C ASP A 285 13.08 25.80 4.67
N ALA A 286 13.51 27.04 4.35
CA ALA A 286 12.60 28.07 3.88
C ALA A 286 12.42 27.98 2.35
N GLN A 287 11.34 27.32 1.95
CA GLN A 287 10.99 27.16 0.54
C GLN A 287 9.50 27.43 0.30
N TRP A 288 9.16 27.80 -0.92
CA TRP A 288 7.76 27.94 -1.33
C TRP A 288 7.56 27.50 -2.77
N ILE A 289 6.30 27.13 -3.06
CA ILE A 289 5.83 26.89 -4.42
C ILE A 289 4.44 27.50 -4.59
N THR A 290 4.21 28.21 -5.67
CA THR A 290 3.01 29.01 -5.96
C THR A 290 2.41 28.58 -7.29
N ILE A 291 1.09 28.37 -7.32
CA ILE A 291 0.30 28.11 -8.51
C ILE A 291 -0.45 29.40 -8.91
N ASP A 292 -0.42 29.80 -10.17
CA ASP A 292 -1.24 30.89 -10.74
C ASP A 292 -2.47 30.28 -11.45
N LEU A 293 -3.63 30.38 -10.87
CA LEU A 293 -4.89 29.89 -11.44
C LEU A 293 -5.35 30.72 -12.66
N GLY A 294 -4.71 31.87 -12.92
CA GLY A 294 -4.99 32.77 -14.05
C GLY A 294 -6.00 33.85 -13.71
N ALA A 295 -6.98 33.59 -12.87
CA ALA A 295 -8.00 34.55 -12.42
C ALA A 295 -8.42 34.23 -10.98
N PRO A 296 -8.96 35.23 -10.24
CA PRO A 296 -9.55 34.99 -8.94
C PRO A 296 -10.68 33.95 -9.05
N THR A 297 -10.54 32.87 -8.32
CA THR A 297 -11.44 31.71 -8.33
C THR A 297 -11.73 31.30 -6.88
N ALA A 298 -12.93 30.84 -6.61
CA ALA A 298 -13.28 30.31 -5.28
C ALA A 298 -12.57 28.96 -5.08
N VAL A 299 -11.81 28.83 -3.99
CA VAL A 299 -11.07 27.64 -3.60
C VAL A 299 -11.33 27.31 -2.14
N ASN A 300 -11.40 26.04 -1.77
CA ASN A 300 -11.62 25.62 -0.39
C ASN A 300 -10.94 24.30 -0.02
N ARG A 301 -10.12 23.72 -0.92
CA ARG A 301 -9.37 22.49 -0.65
C ARG A 301 -8.08 22.45 -1.45
N VAL A 302 -7.03 21.89 -0.84
CA VAL A 302 -5.78 21.57 -1.52
C VAL A 302 -5.37 20.15 -1.24
N ILE A 303 -4.73 19.52 -2.24
CA ILE A 303 -4.10 18.21 -2.10
C ILE A 303 -2.63 18.35 -2.49
N LEU A 304 -1.73 18.01 -1.55
CA LEU A 304 -0.30 17.96 -1.77
C LEU A 304 0.18 16.52 -1.72
N LYS A 305 0.81 16.06 -2.82
CA LYS A 305 1.36 14.70 -2.92
C LYS A 305 2.86 14.76 -2.69
N TRP A 306 3.30 14.44 -1.48
CA TRP A 306 4.69 14.56 -1.05
C TRP A 306 5.55 13.40 -1.54
N GLY A 307 6.80 13.72 -1.89
CA GLY A 307 7.83 12.74 -2.22
C GLY A 307 8.72 12.37 -1.02
N THR A 308 9.99 12.09 -1.31
CA THR A 308 10.99 11.63 -0.32
C THR A 308 11.27 12.59 0.81
N THR A 309 11.14 13.89 0.55
CA THR A 309 11.39 14.95 1.54
C THR A 309 10.18 15.87 1.57
N ALA A 310 9.31 15.70 2.54
CA ALA A 310 8.17 16.56 2.75
C ALA A 310 8.51 17.74 3.68
N ALA A 311 7.63 18.73 3.71
CA ALA A 311 7.62 19.72 4.76
C ALA A 311 6.96 19.13 6.03
N LYS A 312 7.67 19.22 7.16
CA LYS A 312 7.09 18.98 8.48
C LYS A 312 6.21 20.16 8.88
N SER A 313 6.77 21.36 8.76
CA SER A 313 6.06 22.60 9.08
C SER A 313 5.84 23.40 7.82
N PHE A 314 4.57 23.64 7.48
CA PHE A 314 4.21 24.42 6.30
C PHE A 314 2.84 25.10 6.45
N LYS A 315 2.59 26.04 5.55
CA LYS A 315 1.32 26.77 5.42
C LYS A 315 0.80 26.66 3.99
N ILE A 316 -0.51 26.70 3.86
CA ILE A 316 -1.18 27.01 2.61
C ILE A 316 -1.71 28.44 2.68
N GLN A 317 -1.41 29.20 1.65
CA GLN A 317 -1.75 30.60 1.57
C GLN A 317 -2.48 30.91 0.27
N THR A 318 -3.39 31.86 0.31
CA THR A 318 -4.12 32.35 -0.87
C THR A 318 -3.86 33.84 -1.06
N SER A 319 -3.85 34.27 -2.33
CA SER A 319 -3.71 35.68 -2.72
C SER A 319 -4.46 35.97 -4.01
N THR A 320 -4.91 37.20 -4.19
CA THR A 320 -5.48 37.67 -5.46
C THR A 320 -4.47 38.43 -6.33
N ASP A 321 -3.37 38.90 -5.75
CA ASP A 321 -2.40 39.82 -6.37
C ASP A 321 -0.92 39.37 -6.29
N ASN A 322 -0.68 38.16 -5.70
CA ASN A 322 0.66 37.61 -5.46
C ASN A 322 1.54 38.43 -4.51
N SER A 323 0.97 39.37 -3.77
CA SER A 323 1.69 40.22 -2.82
C SER A 323 1.12 40.13 -1.41
N ALA A 324 -0.20 40.26 -1.25
CA ALA A 324 -0.90 40.09 0.01
C ALA A 324 -1.35 38.64 0.18
N TRP A 325 -0.87 37.96 1.19
CA TRP A 325 -1.11 36.54 1.43
C TRP A 325 -1.93 36.31 2.70
N LYS A 326 -2.93 35.45 2.58
CA LYS A 326 -3.78 34.99 3.69
C LYS A 326 -3.46 33.54 3.98
N ASP A 327 -3.08 33.19 5.22
CA ASP A 327 -2.97 31.82 5.67
C ASP A 327 -4.37 31.18 5.73
N VAL A 328 -4.57 30.05 5.05
CA VAL A 328 -5.81 29.27 5.08
C VAL A 328 -5.64 27.91 5.77
N PHE A 329 -4.41 27.42 5.86
CA PHE A 329 -4.05 26.21 6.59
C PHE A 329 -2.61 26.30 7.10
N SER A 330 -2.30 25.63 8.21
CA SER A 330 -0.95 25.45 8.72
C SER A 330 -0.81 24.17 9.53
N THR A 331 0.36 23.53 9.45
CA THR A 331 0.70 22.32 10.21
C THR A 331 2.18 22.29 10.60
N ASP A 332 2.51 21.49 11.62
CA ASP A 332 3.88 21.17 12.06
C ASP A 332 4.14 19.65 12.18
N ILE A 333 3.23 18.84 11.64
CA ILE A 333 3.26 17.37 11.68
C ILE A 333 3.28 16.72 10.28
N GLY A 334 3.66 17.46 9.24
CA GLY A 334 3.79 16.93 7.88
C GLY A 334 4.81 15.77 7.81
N SER A 335 4.60 14.85 6.89
CA SER A 335 5.38 13.62 6.72
C SER A 335 5.71 13.34 5.26
N SER A 336 6.83 12.66 5.02
CA SER A 336 7.26 12.23 3.68
C SER A 336 6.40 11.08 3.16
N TYR A 337 6.27 10.99 1.83
CA TYR A 337 5.46 9.98 1.13
C TYR A 337 3.99 9.94 1.55
N THR A 338 3.45 11.06 1.99
CA THR A 338 2.04 11.19 2.36
C THR A 338 1.31 12.10 1.41
N VAL A 339 -0.01 12.03 1.47
CA VAL A 339 -0.90 13.01 0.86
C VAL A 339 -1.41 13.92 1.98
N THR A 340 -1.22 15.23 1.81
CA THR A 340 -1.93 16.24 2.61
C THR A 340 -3.19 16.60 1.86
N ASP A 341 -4.34 16.38 2.43
CA ASP A 341 -5.65 16.68 1.85
C ASP A 341 -6.45 17.52 2.85
N GLU A 342 -6.51 18.83 2.60
CA GLU A 342 -7.00 19.78 3.58
C GLU A 342 -8.07 20.69 3.01
N THR A 343 -9.15 20.80 3.74
CA THR A 343 -10.25 21.72 3.47
C THR A 343 -10.16 22.96 4.36
N PHE A 344 -10.58 24.11 3.83
CA PHE A 344 -10.59 25.38 4.53
C PHE A 344 -11.79 26.24 4.10
N PRO A 345 -12.17 27.28 4.86
CA PRO A 345 -13.24 28.20 4.45
C PRO A 345 -12.97 28.79 3.06
N THR A 346 -14.00 28.79 2.20
CA THR A 346 -13.88 29.26 0.81
C THR A 346 -13.18 30.61 0.75
N SER A 347 -12.13 30.68 -0.07
CA SER A 347 -11.34 31.88 -0.31
C SER A 347 -11.33 32.22 -1.80
N SER A 348 -11.43 33.49 -2.15
CA SER A 348 -11.19 33.94 -3.53
C SER A 348 -9.68 34.07 -3.74
N ALA A 349 -9.11 33.30 -4.68
CA ALA A 349 -7.69 33.26 -4.93
C ALA A 349 -7.37 33.18 -6.42
N ARG A 350 -6.44 33.97 -6.89
CA ARG A 350 -5.73 33.74 -8.13
C ARG A 350 -4.45 32.91 -7.89
N TYR A 351 -3.81 33.13 -6.76
CA TYR A 351 -2.58 32.44 -6.39
C TYR A 351 -2.79 31.58 -5.16
N VAL A 352 -2.33 30.36 -5.22
CA VAL A 352 -2.29 29.41 -4.09
C VAL A 352 -0.84 28.99 -3.86
N ARG A 353 -0.35 29.14 -2.63
CA ARG A 353 1.04 28.90 -2.28
C ARG A 353 1.17 27.95 -1.10
N MET A 354 2.08 26.99 -1.20
CA MET A 354 2.64 26.28 -0.06
C MET A 354 3.95 26.96 0.34
N THR A 355 4.10 27.29 1.63
CA THR A 355 5.34 27.82 2.20
C THR A 355 5.80 26.90 3.32
N ALA A 356 6.98 26.33 3.16
CA ALA A 356 7.60 25.42 4.12
C ALA A 356 8.64 26.14 4.99
N SER A 357 8.77 25.72 6.25
CA SER A 357 9.72 26.25 7.22
C SER A 357 10.56 25.19 7.94
N ALA A 358 10.19 23.92 7.85
CA ALA A 358 10.96 22.80 8.38
C ALA A 358 10.72 21.54 7.56
N ARG A 359 11.78 20.76 7.31
CA ARG A 359 11.70 19.47 6.63
C ARG A 359 11.28 18.36 7.59
N ALA A 360 10.47 17.43 7.10
CA ALA A 360 10.17 16.18 7.79
C ALA A 360 11.46 15.33 7.85
N ALA A 361 11.61 14.57 8.92
CA ALA A 361 12.67 13.57 8.99
C ALA A 361 12.45 12.56 7.86
N VAL A 362 13.48 12.29 7.06
CA VAL A 362 13.42 11.19 6.09
C VAL A 362 13.36 9.90 6.90
N PRO A 363 12.35 9.04 6.71
CA PRO A 363 12.33 7.74 7.37
C PRO A 363 13.64 7.02 7.06
N PHE A 364 14.33 6.58 8.08
CA PHE A 364 15.66 5.96 7.97
C PHE A 364 15.58 4.74 7.06
N ALA A 365 16.27 4.77 5.93
CA ALA A 365 16.43 3.65 5.02
C ALA A 365 17.41 2.61 5.64
N GLY A 366 17.02 2.04 6.76
CA GLY A 366 17.79 1.06 7.54
C GLY A 366 17.24 -0.35 7.40
N PHE A 367 16.95 -0.81 6.20
CA PHE A 367 16.89 -2.25 5.97
C PHE A 367 18.30 -2.76 5.70
N GLY A 368 18.93 -3.28 6.76
CA GLY A 368 20.17 -4.02 6.65
C GLY A 368 20.04 -5.06 5.53
N ARG A 369 21.03 -5.13 4.68
CA ARG A 369 21.19 -6.18 3.67
C ARG A 369 20.98 -7.53 4.36
N GLY A 370 19.82 -8.14 4.18
CA GLY A 370 19.60 -9.52 4.54
C GLY A 370 20.69 -10.35 3.87
N ARG A 371 21.55 -10.96 4.67
CA ARG A 371 22.54 -11.91 4.19
C ARG A 371 21.79 -13.03 3.50
N GLY A 372 21.82 -13.05 2.16
CA GLY A 372 21.40 -14.19 1.37
C GLY A 372 22.12 -15.44 1.88
N ARG A 373 21.38 -16.37 2.44
CA ARG A 373 21.84 -17.71 2.74
C ARG A 373 21.94 -18.49 1.43
N GLY A 374 23.06 -18.25 0.71
CA GLY A 374 23.46 -19.07 -0.44
C GLY A 374 24.59 -19.99 -0.03
N GLY A 375 24.41 -21.30 -0.21
CA GLY A 375 25.45 -22.24 -0.46
C GLY A 375 26.30 -22.73 0.74
N ARG A 376 26.00 -23.92 1.24
CA ARG A 376 26.97 -24.76 1.95
C ARG A 376 28.14 -25.07 0.99
N GLY A 377 29.24 -24.36 1.13
CA GLY A 377 30.54 -24.68 0.57
C GLY A 377 31.53 -24.86 1.71
N ASN A 378 32.09 -26.04 1.77
CA ASN A 378 33.19 -26.50 2.63
C ASN A 378 34.34 -25.47 2.66
N ARG A 379 34.76 -24.97 3.82
CA ARG A 379 35.96 -24.15 3.97
C ARG A 379 36.87 -24.73 5.03
N SER A 380 37.98 -25.23 4.54
CA SER A 380 39.20 -25.48 5.30
C SER A 380 39.79 -24.17 5.85
N ALA A 381 40.37 -24.28 7.04
CA ALA A 381 41.05 -23.22 7.75
C ALA A 381 42.33 -22.74 7.04
N ALA A 382 42.48 -21.42 6.92
CA ALA A 382 43.78 -20.72 7.00
C ALA A 382 43.57 -19.19 6.82
N GLY A 383 44.20 -18.37 7.64
CA GLY A 383 44.53 -16.97 7.35
C GLY A 383 43.71 -15.91 8.10
N ALA A 384 44.14 -15.56 9.32
CA ALA A 384 43.75 -14.34 9.97
C ALA A 384 44.40 -13.13 9.26
N ALA A 385 43.60 -12.32 8.58
CA ALA A 385 43.98 -10.97 8.16
C ALA A 385 43.04 -9.96 8.81
N ALA A 386 43.61 -8.98 9.48
CA ALA A 386 42.91 -7.93 10.19
C ALA A 386 42.00 -7.15 9.23
N SER A 387 40.72 -7.11 9.54
CA SER A 387 39.74 -6.24 8.84
C SER A 387 39.94 -4.82 9.33
N GLN A 388 40.42 -3.94 8.45
CA GLN A 388 40.28 -2.49 8.65
C GLN A 388 38.79 -2.14 8.76
N ALA A 389 38.44 -1.47 9.86
CA ALA A 389 37.13 -0.92 10.05
C ALA A 389 36.84 0.10 8.93
N ALA A 390 35.82 -0.16 8.13
CA ALA A 390 35.34 0.82 7.17
C ALA A 390 34.86 2.08 7.92
N ALA A 391 35.33 3.24 7.47
CA ALA A 391 34.86 4.53 7.99
C ALA A 391 33.32 4.61 7.91
N PRO A 392 32.64 5.25 8.87
CA PRO A 392 31.20 5.41 8.82
C PRO A 392 30.83 6.15 7.53
N ALA A 393 29.88 5.60 6.79
CA ALA A 393 29.36 6.24 5.59
C ALA A 393 28.90 7.66 5.96
N SER A 394 29.38 8.68 5.22
CA SER A 394 28.96 10.05 5.39
C SER A 394 27.43 10.13 5.32
N ALA A 395 26.83 10.94 6.22
CA ALA A 395 25.39 11.19 6.17
C ALA A 395 25.02 11.67 4.74
N PRO A 396 23.91 11.19 4.18
CA PRO A 396 23.48 11.62 2.86
C PRO A 396 23.34 13.16 2.87
N ALA A 397 23.74 13.81 1.77
CA ALA A 397 23.59 15.24 1.62
C ALA A 397 22.14 15.65 1.87
N PRO A 398 21.89 16.80 2.51
CA PRO A 398 20.52 17.24 2.76
C PRO A 398 19.76 17.38 1.45
N ALA A 399 18.63 16.70 1.31
CA ALA A 399 17.77 16.76 0.13
C ALA A 399 16.80 17.94 0.24
N GLY A 400 16.45 18.56 -0.90
CA GLY A 400 15.40 19.55 -0.98
C GLY A 400 14.01 18.94 -0.79
N TYR A 401 12.97 19.78 -0.67
CA TYR A 401 11.59 19.31 -0.66
C TYR A 401 11.23 18.65 -1.98
N THR A 402 10.41 17.60 -1.94
CA THR A 402 9.91 16.91 -3.13
C THR A 402 8.39 16.86 -3.11
N LEU A 403 7.77 17.30 -4.20
CA LEU A 403 6.31 17.30 -4.35
C LEU A 403 5.96 16.78 -5.74
N PHE A 404 5.17 15.70 -5.79
CA PHE A 404 4.69 15.10 -7.04
C PHE A 404 3.48 15.82 -7.61
N GLY A 405 2.63 16.37 -6.76
CA GLY A 405 1.41 17.04 -7.17
C GLY A 405 0.96 18.14 -6.21
N PHE A 406 0.39 19.20 -6.77
CA PHE A 406 -0.27 20.26 -6.04
C PHE A 406 -1.62 20.53 -6.71
N GLU A 407 -2.68 20.05 -6.10
CA GLU A 407 -4.04 20.23 -6.58
C GLU A 407 -4.75 21.31 -5.79
N VAL A 408 -5.57 22.07 -6.48
CA VAL A 408 -6.41 23.12 -5.91
C VAL A 408 -7.83 22.87 -6.34
N LEU A 409 -8.76 22.79 -5.39
CA LEU A 409 -10.13 22.38 -5.65
C LEU A 409 -11.13 23.38 -5.05
N ARG A 410 -12.32 23.31 -5.61
CA ARG A 410 -13.53 23.84 -5.03
C ARG A 410 -14.50 22.68 -4.84
N ASP A 411 -14.65 22.25 -3.61
CA ASP A 411 -15.72 21.31 -3.25
C ASP A 411 -17.03 22.05 -3.03
N PRO A 412 -18.18 21.39 -3.28
CA PRO A 412 -19.52 21.98 -3.13
C PRO A 412 -19.80 22.55 -1.75
#